data_aad74423ac3c9be9cbf3d19e88848f67
#
_entry.id   aad74423ac3c9be9cbf3d19e88848f67
#
_cell.length_a   1.000
_cell.length_b   1.000
_cell.length_c   1.000
_cell.angle_alpha   90.00
_cell.angle_beta   90.00
_cell.angle_gamma   90.00
#
_symmetry.space_group_name_H-M   'P 1'
#
loop_
_entity.id
_entity.type
_entity.pdbx_description
1 polymer ?
#
loop_
_entity_poly.entity_id
_entity_poly.type
_entity_poly.pdbx_seq_one_letter_code
_entity_poly.pdbx_strand_id
1 'polypeptide(L)'
;MKLKIYLYSIFHFFLSFTYILDLKKLTSREILSSKDWKAYSEGEAKNKACMIVSKPKKDEGNYKKRGDIFAMVTHLPGQDKWDEFSIVAGYNYKAGSNPDVQIGDLKIQLFTSGSRAWSFSVRDDLKVINAMKTSLKMEVIGTSSRGTITKDTYSLLGFSKAYQKINEACQKK
;
A
#
# COMPACT_ATOMS: atom_id res chain seq x y z
N MET A 1 -5.05 62.03 13.64
CA MET A 1 -3.88 61.20 13.89
C MET A 1 -4.35 59.82 14.42
N LYS A 2 -4.70 58.87 13.58
CA LYS A 2 -4.97 57.44 13.87
C LYS A 2 -5.53 56.76 12.60
N LEU A 3 -4.71 56.60 11.55
CA LEU A 3 -5.08 55.76 10.42
C LEU A 3 -3.80 55.27 9.66
N LYS A 4 -2.90 54.56 10.35
CA LYS A 4 -1.68 54.02 9.69
C LYS A 4 -1.22 52.66 10.21
N ILE A 5 -2.01 51.91 11.00
CA ILE A 5 -1.55 50.68 11.62
C ILE A 5 -2.22 49.42 11.02
N TYR A 6 -3.19 49.53 10.12
CA TYR A 6 -3.93 48.36 9.60
C TYR A 6 -3.45 47.83 8.27
N LEU A 7 -2.46 48.42 7.62
CA LEU A 7 -1.98 47.98 6.30
C LEU A 7 -0.76 47.04 6.36
N TYR A 8 -0.12 46.83 7.50
CA TYR A 8 1.06 45.98 7.64
C TYR A 8 0.74 44.51 7.97
N SER A 9 -0.46 44.21 8.45
CA SER A 9 -0.85 42.86 8.87
C SER A 9 -1.37 41.99 7.70
N ILE A 10 -1.85 42.58 6.62
CA ILE A 10 -2.42 41.82 5.49
C ILE A 10 -1.33 41.35 4.50
N PHE A 11 -0.20 42.05 4.44
CA PHE A 11 0.86 41.72 3.51
C PHE A 11 1.75 40.55 3.98
N HIS A 12 1.78 40.22 5.26
CA HIS A 12 2.50 39.08 5.80
C HIS A 12 1.71 37.77 5.73
N PHE A 13 0.40 37.84 5.59
CA PHE A 13 -0.44 36.65 5.47
C PHE A 13 -0.44 36.05 4.05
N PHE A 14 -0.15 36.86 3.02
CA PHE A 14 -0.06 36.39 1.63
C PHE A 14 1.31 35.82 1.25
N LEU A 15 2.37 36.15 1.97
CA LEU A 15 3.70 35.57 1.71
C LEU A 15 3.89 34.18 2.32
N SER A 16 3.10 33.80 3.33
CA SER A 16 3.14 32.45 3.90
C SER A 16 2.35 31.41 3.09
N PHE A 17 1.45 31.86 2.21
CA PHE A 17 0.62 30.97 1.40
C PHE A 17 1.31 30.49 0.10
N THR A 18 2.34 31.19 -0.36
CA THR A 18 3.12 30.78 -1.55
C THR A 18 4.21 29.76 -1.26
N TYR A 19 4.55 29.52 0.02
CA TYR A 19 5.52 28.50 0.43
C TYR A 19 4.93 27.08 0.58
N ILE A 20 3.61 26.92 0.45
CA ILE A 20 2.94 25.61 0.60
C ILE A 20 2.78 24.86 -0.74
N LEU A 21 3.15 25.47 -1.87
CA LEU A 21 2.98 24.87 -3.20
C LEU A 21 4.24 24.23 -3.78
N ASP A 22 5.33 24.13 -3.04
CA ASP A 22 6.45 23.26 -3.39
C ASP A 22 6.36 21.89 -2.70
N LEU A 23 5.18 21.29 -2.74
CA LEU A 23 5.05 19.84 -2.67
C LEU A 23 5.78 19.31 -3.90
N LYS A 24 7.09 19.08 -3.78
CA LYS A 24 7.85 18.24 -4.69
C LYS A 24 6.96 17.04 -5.00
N LYS A 25 6.50 16.94 -6.24
CA LYS A 25 5.76 15.81 -6.76
C LYS A 25 6.54 14.57 -6.35
N LEU A 26 6.08 13.89 -5.31
CA LEU A 26 6.72 12.69 -4.78
C LEU A 26 6.68 11.68 -5.94
N THR A 27 7.77 11.57 -6.69
CA THR A 27 7.84 10.70 -7.85
C THR A 27 8.27 9.32 -7.38
N SER A 28 7.31 8.42 -7.30
CA SER A 28 7.58 7.00 -7.10
C SER A 28 8.40 6.48 -8.28
N ARG A 29 9.61 5.97 -8.00
CA ARG A 29 10.53 5.41 -9.00
C ARG A 29 10.45 3.89 -8.98
N GLU A 30 10.15 3.28 -10.12
CA GLU A 30 10.31 1.84 -10.29
C GLU A 30 11.81 1.50 -10.23
N ILE A 31 12.21 0.62 -9.29
CA ILE A 31 13.60 0.21 -9.07
C ILE A 31 13.87 -1.24 -9.46
N LEU A 32 12.80 -2.02 -9.70
CA LEU A 32 12.87 -3.38 -10.24
C LEU A 32 11.52 -3.83 -10.80
N SER A 33 11.53 -4.53 -11.93
CA SER A 33 10.43 -5.38 -12.38
C SER A 33 10.90 -6.83 -12.37
N SER A 34 10.17 -7.71 -11.66
CA SER A 34 10.50 -9.13 -11.52
C SER A 34 9.24 -9.98 -11.67
N LYS A 35 9.06 -10.55 -12.88
CA LYS A 35 7.88 -11.33 -13.24
C LYS A 35 6.58 -10.56 -12.95
N ASP A 36 5.80 -11.00 -11.94
CA ASP A 36 4.51 -10.43 -11.60
C ASP A 36 4.57 -9.36 -10.49
N TRP A 37 5.78 -9.03 -10.01
CA TRP A 37 6.02 -8.07 -8.94
C TRP A 37 6.91 -6.93 -9.40
N LYS A 38 6.54 -5.71 -9.02
CA LYS A 38 7.32 -4.50 -9.24
C LYS A 38 7.71 -3.87 -7.93
N ALA A 39 8.95 -3.39 -7.85
CA ALA A 39 9.47 -2.68 -6.68
C ALA A 39 9.62 -1.19 -6.99
N TYR A 40 9.23 -0.37 -6.04
CA TYR A 40 9.28 1.08 -6.10
C TYR A 40 10.01 1.65 -4.89
N SER A 41 10.65 2.78 -5.09
CA SER A 41 11.18 3.61 -4.01
C SER A 41 10.72 5.04 -4.21
N GLU A 42 10.35 5.70 -3.13
CA GLU A 42 9.81 7.05 -3.11
C GLU A 42 10.43 7.81 -1.94
N GLY A 43 10.60 9.12 -2.11
CA GLY A 43 11.12 10.00 -1.07
C GLY A 43 12.56 9.75 -0.67
N GLU A 44 13.03 10.51 0.33
CA GLU A 44 14.39 10.45 0.87
C GLU A 44 14.37 10.61 2.40
N ALA A 45 15.42 10.16 3.07
CA ALA A 45 15.60 10.28 4.51
C ALA A 45 14.37 9.81 5.29
N LYS A 46 13.79 10.68 6.14
CA LYS A 46 12.61 10.36 6.98
C LYS A 46 11.32 10.08 6.19
N ASN A 47 11.25 10.55 4.93
CA ASN A 47 10.08 10.36 4.07
C ASN A 47 10.27 9.21 3.07
N LYS A 48 11.34 8.41 3.24
CA LYS A 48 11.59 7.28 2.36
C LYS A 48 10.54 6.20 2.54
N ALA A 49 10.01 5.70 1.42
CA ALA A 49 9.15 4.54 1.34
C ALA A 49 9.68 3.59 0.26
N CYS A 50 9.64 2.29 0.53
CA CYS A 50 9.93 1.26 -0.46
C CYS A 50 8.78 0.28 -0.46
N MET A 51 8.27 -0.06 -1.64
CA MET A 51 7.13 -0.95 -1.75
C MET A 51 7.26 -1.91 -2.92
N ILE A 52 6.70 -3.08 -2.77
CA ILE A 52 6.44 -3.98 -3.88
C ILE A 52 4.95 -4.09 -4.13
N VAL A 53 4.59 -4.24 -5.39
CA VAL A 53 3.19 -4.23 -5.83
C VAL A 53 2.99 -5.32 -6.88
N SER A 54 1.86 -6.02 -6.80
CA SER A 54 1.39 -6.93 -7.84
C SER A 54 -0.10 -6.74 -8.09
N LYS A 55 -0.53 -6.94 -9.34
CA LYS A 55 -1.94 -7.05 -9.72
C LYS A 55 -2.35 -8.53 -9.73
N PRO A 56 -3.61 -8.86 -9.44
CA PRO A 56 -4.05 -10.24 -9.56
C PRO A 56 -3.97 -10.71 -11.02
N LYS A 57 -3.71 -11.99 -11.22
CA LYS A 57 -3.78 -12.66 -12.53
C LYS A 57 -5.21 -12.99 -12.90
N LYS A 58 -6.07 -13.13 -11.89
CA LYS A 58 -7.49 -13.39 -12.03
C LYS A 58 -8.24 -12.67 -10.91
N ASP A 59 -9.30 -11.96 -11.28
CA ASP A 59 -10.20 -11.27 -10.38
C ASP A 59 -11.64 -11.70 -10.69
N GLU A 60 -12.28 -12.34 -9.74
CA GLU A 60 -13.58 -12.98 -9.89
C GLU A 60 -14.61 -12.33 -8.96
N GLY A 61 -15.85 -12.27 -9.40
CA GLY A 61 -16.98 -11.75 -8.65
C GLY A 61 -18.11 -11.29 -9.55
N ASN A 62 -19.30 -11.18 -9.00
CA ASN A 62 -20.46 -10.67 -9.74
C ASN A 62 -20.50 -9.13 -9.69
N TYR A 63 -19.65 -8.47 -10.47
CA TYR A 63 -19.58 -7.00 -10.59
C TYR A 63 -19.44 -6.57 -12.05
N LYS A 64 -19.99 -5.40 -12.40
CA LYS A 64 -19.85 -4.78 -13.73
C LYS A 64 -18.56 -3.94 -13.86
N LYS A 65 -18.13 -3.31 -12.77
CA LYS A 65 -16.95 -2.43 -12.73
C LYS A 65 -16.29 -2.51 -11.35
N ARG A 66 -14.97 -2.54 -11.34
CA ARG A 66 -14.11 -2.54 -10.15
C ARG A 66 -12.95 -1.57 -10.38
N GLY A 67 -12.46 -0.93 -9.33
CA GLY A 67 -11.26 -0.11 -9.37
C GLY A 67 -9.98 -0.94 -9.42
N ASP A 68 -8.84 -0.27 -9.31
CA ASP A 68 -7.54 -0.95 -9.30
C ASP A 68 -7.38 -1.86 -8.08
N ILE A 69 -6.77 -3.01 -8.32
CA ILE A 69 -6.58 -4.10 -7.34
C ILE A 69 -5.09 -4.36 -7.20
N PHE A 70 -4.58 -4.33 -5.95
CA PHE A 70 -3.17 -4.56 -5.67
C PHE A 70 -2.95 -5.37 -4.41
N ALA A 71 -1.94 -6.24 -4.43
CA ALA A 71 -1.25 -6.74 -3.24
C ALA A 71 0.05 -5.97 -3.07
N MET A 72 0.39 -5.59 -1.83
CA MET A 72 1.53 -4.73 -1.54
C MET A 72 2.27 -5.20 -0.29
N VAL A 73 3.59 -4.99 -0.27
CA VAL A 73 4.40 -4.98 0.95
C VAL A 73 5.16 -3.66 0.98
N THR A 74 5.10 -2.96 2.10
CA THR A 74 5.66 -1.60 2.24
C THR A 74 6.62 -1.52 3.42
N HIS A 75 7.71 -0.77 3.23
CA HIS A 75 8.63 -0.31 4.27
C HIS A 75 8.57 1.20 4.39
N LEU A 76 8.44 1.70 5.61
CA LEU A 76 8.46 3.13 5.96
C LEU A 76 9.51 3.36 7.07
N PRO A 77 10.82 3.39 6.73
CA PRO A 77 11.91 3.47 7.71
C PRO A 77 11.79 4.63 8.68
N GLY A 78 11.35 5.79 8.20
CA GLY A 78 11.17 6.99 9.03
C GLY A 78 10.05 6.89 10.06
N GLN A 79 9.20 5.87 9.98
CA GLN A 79 8.13 5.57 10.93
C GLN A 79 8.42 4.28 11.71
N ASP A 80 9.61 3.68 11.52
CA ASP A 80 9.98 2.35 12.04
C ASP A 80 8.96 1.26 11.68
N LYS A 81 8.33 1.37 10.49
CA LYS A 81 7.38 0.39 9.97
C LYS A 81 8.02 -0.43 8.87
N TRP A 82 8.00 -1.73 9.06
CA TRP A 82 8.60 -2.72 8.17
C TRP A 82 7.60 -3.83 7.83
N ASP A 83 7.70 -4.35 6.60
CA ASP A 83 6.96 -5.52 6.17
C ASP A 83 5.43 -5.37 6.18
N GLU A 84 4.89 -4.15 6.14
CA GLU A 84 3.44 -3.94 6.15
C GLU A 84 2.81 -4.56 4.91
N PHE A 85 2.09 -5.67 5.10
CA PHE A 85 1.30 -6.31 4.03
C PHE A 85 -0.07 -5.66 3.93
N SER A 86 -0.49 -5.35 2.70
CA SER A 86 -1.81 -4.81 2.45
C SER A 86 -2.39 -5.21 1.11
N ILE A 87 -3.72 -5.20 1.02
CA ILE A 87 -4.50 -5.41 -0.19
C ILE A 87 -5.32 -4.15 -0.47
N VAL A 88 -5.29 -3.67 -1.71
CA VAL A 88 -6.24 -2.69 -2.26
C VAL A 88 -7.25 -3.47 -3.07
N ALA A 89 -8.54 -3.40 -2.68
CA ALA A 89 -9.57 -4.25 -3.26
C ALA A 89 -10.25 -3.67 -4.50
N GLY A 90 -10.05 -2.37 -4.80
CA GLY A 90 -10.77 -1.68 -5.88
C GLY A 90 -12.25 -1.41 -5.58
N TYR A 91 -12.68 -1.63 -4.35
CA TYR A 91 -14.00 -1.29 -3.79
C TYR A 91 -13.88 -1.05 -2.28
N ASN A 92 -14.86 -0.39 -1.67
CA ASN A 92 -14.93 -0.32 -0.21
C ASN A 92 -15.44 -1.65 0.34
N TYR A 93 -14.73 -2.21 1.32
CA TYR A 93 -15.16 -3.43 2.00
C TYR A 93 -16.47 -3.22 2.76
N LYS A 94 -17.24 -4.29 2.91
CA LYS A 94 -18.42 -4.32 3.77
C LYS A 94 -17.98 -4.08 5.21
N ALA A 95 -18.66 -3.18 5.93
CA ALA A 95 -18.38 -2.91 7.33
C ALA A 95 -18.39 -4.19 8.17
N GLY A 96 -17.38 -4.38 8.99
CA GLY A 96 -17.21 -5.57 9.83
C GLY A 96 -16.84 -6.87 9.09
N SER A 97 -16.56 -6.81 7.77
CA SER A 97 -16.04 -7.97 7.03
C SER A 97 -14.51 -7.95 6.99
N ASN A 98 -13.91 -9.08 7.26
CA ASN A 98 -12.48 -9.32 7.15
C ASN A 98 -12.22 -10.22 5.95
N PRO A 99 -11.39 -9.78 4.96
CA PRO A 99 -11.06 -10.66 3.86
C PRO A 99 -10.14 -11.80 4.32
N ASP A 100 -10.36 -12.98 3.73
CA ASP A 100 -9.53 -14.16 3.93
C ASP A 100 -8.39 -14.17 2.92
N VAL A 101 -7.17 -14.47 3.38
CA VAL A 101 -5.98 -14.66 2.55
C VAL A 101 -5.50 -16.10 2.71
N GLN A 102 -5.30 -16.79 1.59
CA GLN A 102 -4.73 -18.14 1.56
C GLN A 102 -3.45 -18.15 0.73
N ILE A 103 -2.36 -18.69 1.32
CA ILE A 103 -1.04 -18.83 0.71
C ILE A 103 -0.48 -20.19 1.09
N GLY A 104 -0.51 -21.16 0.18
CA GLY A 104 -0.21 -22.54 0.53
C GLY A 104 -1.14 -23.02 1.66
N ASP A 105 -0.56 -23.46 2.77
CA ASP A 105 -1.30 -23.91 3.97
C ASP A 105 -1.67 -22.78 4.92
N LEU A 106 -1.09 -21.57 4.75
CA LEU A 106 -1.43 -20.42 5.57
C LEU A 106 -2.81 -19.89 5.22
N LYS A 107 -3.67 -19.78 6.24
CA LYS A 107 -4.95 -19.06 6.19
C LYS A 107 -4.95 -17.96 7.23
N ILE A 108 -5.22 -16.73 6.83
CA ILE A 108 -5.22 -15.57 7.72
C ILE A 108 -6.31 -14.59 7.29
N GLN A 109 -6.85 -13.84 8.25
CA GLN A 109 -7.76 -12.73 7.99
C GLN A 109 -7.03 -11.40 8.09
N LEU A 110 -7.54 -10.40 7.36
CA LEU A 110 -7.07 -9.03 7.42
C LEU A 110 -8.16 -8.14 8.02
N PHE A 111 -7.79 -7.06 8.69
CA PHE A 111 -8.75 -6.00 9.04
C PHE A 111 -8.89 -5.00 7.89
N THR A 112 -10.03 -4.30 7.82
CA THR A 112 -10.35 -3.40 6.71
C THR A 112 -10.59 -1.96 7.14
N SER A 113 -10.19 -1.03 6.27
CA SER A 113 -10.60 0.37 6.35
C SER A 113 -10.78 0.93 4.93
N GLY A 114 -11.98 1.35 4.60
CA GLY A 114 -12.33 1.78 3.24
C GLY A 114 -12.09 0.67 2.21
N SER A 115 -11.25 0.93 1.22
CA SER A 115 -10.92 -0.01 0.14
C SER A 115 -9.66 -0.83 0.39
N ARG A 116 -9.06 -0.71 1.56
CA ARG A 116 -7.79 -1.37 1.89
C ARG A 116 -7.95 -2.33 3.07
N ALA A 117 -7.15 -3.38 3.05
CA ALA A 117 -7.05 -4.36 4.14
C ALA A 117 -5.58 -4.57 4.53
N TRP A 118 -5.32 -4.84 5.83
CA TRP A 118 -3.97 -5.06 6.40
C TRP A 118 -3.97 -6.23 7.36
N SER A 119 -2.81 -6.80 7.60
CA SER A 119 -2.59 -7.76 8.69
C SER A 119 -2.88 -7.11 10.05
N PHE A 120 -3.37 -7.91 11.00
CA PHE A 120 -3.65 -7.43 12.36
C PHE A 120 -2.40 -7.10 13.17
N SER A 121 -1.26 -7.65 12.82
CA SER A 121 -0.01 -7.47 13.57
C SER A 121 1.22 -7.65 12.69
N VAL A 122 2.37 -7.12 13.15
CA VAL A 122 3.68 -7.36 12.53
C VAL A 122 4.02 -8.86 12.44
N ARG A 123 3.59 -9.66 13.43
CA ARG A 123 3.75 -11.11 13.39
C ARG A 123 2.99 -11.74 12.23
N ASP A 124 1.81 -11.24 11.93
CA ASP A 124 0.99 -11.73 10.81
C ASP A 124 1.55 -11.27 9.47
N ASP A 125 2.08 -10.05 9.37
CA ASP A 125 2.83 -9.59 8.20
C ASP A 125 3.99 -10.55 7.88
N LEU A 126 4.79 -10.91 8.88
CA LEU A 126 5.92 -11.83 8.72
C LEU A 126 5.48 -13.24 8.31
N LYS A 127 4.36 -13.76 8.83
CA LYS A 127 3.79 -15.05 8.39
C LYS A 127 3.41 -15.00 6.92
N VAL A 128 2.70 -13.94 6.50
CA VAL A 128 2.31 -13.71 5.10
C VAL A 128 3.53 -13.66 4.20
N ILE A 129 4.51 -12.83 4.53
CA ILE A 129 5.74 -12.68 3.71
C ILE A 129 6.51 -14.00 3.61
N ASN A 130 6.64 -14.75 4.70
CA ASN A 130 7.33 -16.04 4.66
C ASN A 130 6.59 -17.08 3.80
N ALA A 131 5.26 -17.13 3.89
CA ALA A 131 4.45 -17.97 3.02
C ALA A 131 4.55 -17.54 1.54
N MET A 132 4.56 -16.23 1.26
CA MET A 132 4.72 -15.71 -0.11
C MET A 132 6.08 -16.05 -0.73
N LYS A 133 7.15 -16.18 0.06
CA LYS A 133 8.48 -16.57 -0.44
C LYS A 133 8.55 -18.02 -0.92
N THR A 134 7.71 -18.89 -0.39
CA THR A 134 7.77 -20.35 -0.60
C THR A 134 6.61 -20.90 -1.40
N SER A 135 5.61 -20.06 -1.74
CA SER A 135 4.41 -20.47 -2.48
C SER A 135 4.40 -19.89 -3.90
N LEU A 136 3.56 -20.46 -4.76
CA LEU A 136 3.43 -20.00 -6.16
C LEU A 136 2.26 -19.05 -6.37
N LYS A 137 1.25 -19.11 -5.49
CA LYS A 137 0.04 -18.28 -5.58
C LYS A 137 -0.47 -17.84 -4.22
N MET A 138 -1.21 -16.74 -4.23
CA MET A 138 -1.99 -16.23 -3.11
C MET A 138 -3.42 -15.98 -3.59
N GLU A 139 -4.41 -16.34 -2.78
CA GLU A 139 -5.81 -16.07 -3.02
C GLU A 139 -6.34 -15.13 -1.93
N VAL A 140 -7.11 -14.12 -2.33
CA VAL A 140 -7.76 -13.17 -1.43
C VAL A 140 -9.25 -13.18 -1.69
N ILE A 141 -10.05 -13.47 -0.66
CA ILE A 141 -11.51 -13.48 -0.76
C ILE A 141 -12.04 -12.35 0.12
N GLY A 142 -12.79 -11.43 -0.49
CA GLY A 142 -13.33 -10.27 0.19
C GLY A 142 -14.79 -10.02 -0.15
N THR A 143 -15.47 -9.19 0.66
CA THR A 143 -16.86 -8.79 0.44
C THR A 143 -16.94 -7.27 0.28
N SER A 144 -17.49 -6.79 -0.82
CA SER A 144 -17.69 -5.36 -1.05
C SER A 144 -18.82 -4.80 -0.18
N SER A 145 -18.86 -3.47 -0.02
CA SER A 145 -19.93 -2.77 0.70
C SER A 145 -21.33 -3.03 0.10
N ARG A 146 -21.39 -3.51 -1.14
CA ARG A 146 -22.64 -3.93 -1.83
C ARG A 146 -22.99 -5.40 -1.61
N GLY A 147 -22.17 -6.14 -0.83
CA GLY A 147 -22.38 -7.57 -0.57
C GLY A 147 -21.81 -8.50 -1.66
N THR A 148 -21.13 -7.98 -2.69
CA THR A 148 -20.50 -8.82 -3.70
C THR A 148 -19.26 -9.50 -3.12
N ILE A 149 -19.21 -10.83 -3.18
CA ILE A 149 -18.02 -11.62 -2.86
C ILE A 149 -17.09 -11.59 -4.06
N THR A 150 -15.82 -11.35 -3.81
CA THR A 150 -14.74 -11.38 -4.84
C THR A 150 -13.67 -12.36 -4.43
N LYS A 151 -13.00 -12.95 -5.44
CA LYS A 151 -11.82 -13.80 -5.27
C LYS A 151 -10.73 -13.32 -6.22
N ASP A 152 -9.61 -12.88 -5.65
CA ASP A 152 -8.45 -12.39 -6.39
C ASP A 152 -7.31 -13.40 -6.28
N THR A 153 -6.77 -13.84 -7.42
CA THR A 153 -5.65 -14.78 -7.46
C THR A 153 -4.40 -14.07 -7.94
N TYR A 154 -3.37 -14.02 -7.09
CA TYR A 154 -2.07 -13.43 -7.38
C TYR A 154 -1.03 -14.50 -7.64
N SER A 155 -0.18 -14.28 -8.63
CA SER A 155 1.06 -15.04 -8.80
C SER A 155 2.12 -14.52 -7.83
N LEU A 156 2.87 -15.41 -7.21
CA LEU A 156 3.99 -15.08 -6.33
C LEU A 156 5.35 -15.19 -7.05
N LEU A 157 5.33 -15.42 -8.37
CA LEU A 157 6.56 -15.45 -9.19
C LEU A 157 7.21 -14.06 -9.20
N GLY A 158 8.46 -14.01 -8.75
CA GLY A 158 9.23 -12.77 -8.66
C GLY A 158 9.12 -12.02 -7.32
N PHE A 159 8.23 -12.46 -6.41
CA PHE A 159 8.06 -11.85 -5.08
C PHE A 159 9.37 -11.75 -4.30
N SER A 160 10.08 -12.86 -4.10
CA SER A 160 11.31 -12.89 -3.28
C SER A 160 12.37 -11.92 -3.79
N LYS A 161 12.54 -11.81 -5.13
CA LYS A 161 13.51 -10.89 -5.73
C LYS A 161 13.07 -9.43 -5.56
N ALA A 162 11.78 -9.14 -5.75
CA ALA A 162 11.23 -7.79 -5.54
C ALA A 162 11.32 -7.38 -4.07
N TYR A 163 10.99 -8.28 -3.14
CA TYR A 163 11.09 -8.06 -1.70
C TYR A 163 12.54 -7.80 -1.25
N GLN A 164 13.51 -8.58 -1.72
CA GLN A 164 14.93 -8.31 -1.48
C GLN A 164 15.30 -6.90 -1.95
N LYS A 165 14.82 -6.47 -3.12
CA LYS A 165 15.12 -5.16 -3.68
C LYS A 165 14.62 -4.00 -2.80
N ILE A 166 13.44 -4.10 -2.19
CA ILE A 166 12.96 -3.05 -1.28
C ILE A 166 13.69 -3.08 0.07
N ASN A 167 14.12 -4.26 0.57
CA ASN A 167 14.97 -4.36 1.75
C ASN A 167 16.29 -3.60 1.53
N GLU A 168 16.97 -3.83 0.40
CA GLU A 168 18.19 -3.12 0.02
C GLU A 168 17.95 -1.61 -0.12
N ALA A 169 16.90 -1.22 -0.85
CA ALA A 169 16.60 0.19 -1.12
C ALA A 169 16.26 0.98 0.15
N CYS A 170 15.56 0.37 1.10
CA CYS A 170 15.22 0.97 2.39
C CYS A 170 16.20 0.60 3.52
N GLN A 171 17.31 -0.10 3.23
CA GLN A 171 18.36 -0.46 4.19
C GLN A 171 17.81 -1.23 5.40
N LYS A 172 16.88 -2.15 5.17
CA LYS A 172 16.34 -3.01 6.22
C LYS A 172 17.46 -3.92 6.74
N LYS A 173 17.68 -3.88 8.05
CA LYS A 173 18.67 -4.70 8.77
C LYS A 173 18.09 -6.06 9.14
#